data_514807e6f010fa63380cc378eccc9098
#
_entry.id   514807e6f010fa63380cc378eccc9098
#
_cell.length_a   1.000
_cell.length_b   1.000
_cell.length_c   1.000
_cell.angle_alpha   90.00
_cell.angle_beta   90.00
_cell.angle_gamma   90.00
#
_symmetry.space_group_name_H-M   'P 1'
#
loop_
_entity.id
_entity.type
_entity.pdbx_description
1 polymer ?
#
loop_
_entity_poly.entity_id
_entity_poly.type
_entity_poly.pdbx_seq_one_letter_code
_entity_poly.pdbx_strand_id
1 'polypeptide(L)'
;MGLNVSNGKRIFLQVSDGKFVRQFKQPTERSVERINKNKQVVHEEFYDSLTAKISDISIKENEYGRFWKITLTDGDADYIIDMNYTGGYAISFLRALPNADINEVVTLTPKVYIEGEKKKSVMFINQFGKGLKHFWTKDNPGDLPEMKEIKVNGKKTWDSSDRLAFLEDFVKNQVLSKISAEKQGNAADTEIDPVEEDDSDVPF
;
A
#
# COMPACT_ATOMS: atom_id res chain seq x y z
N MET A 1 -3.66 20.66 24.03
CA MET A 1 -2.75 20.08 23.01
C MET A 1 -1.79 19.14 23.73
N GLY A 2 -1.94 17.85 23.54
CA GLY A 2 -1.06 16.83 24.13
C GLY A 2 -0.10 16.31 23.07
N LEU A 3 1.15 16.04 23.44
CA LEU A 3 2.10 15.31 22.62
C LEU A 3 1.73 13.83 22.67
N ASN A 4 1.14 13.31 21.60
CA ASN A 4 0.89 11.88 21.48
C ASN A 4 2.15 11.20 20.94
N VAL A 5 2.78 10.36 21.74
CA VAL A 5 3.85 9.47 21.30
C VAL A 5 3.18 8.28 20.61
N SER A 6 3.23 8.24 19.28
CA SER A 6 2.83 7.04 18.54
C SER A 6 3.85 5.94 18.83
N ASN A 7 3.50 4.98 19.68
CA ASN A 7 4.30 3.79 19.96
C ASN A 7 4.16 2.72 18.86
N GLY A 8 3.50 3.03 17.74
CA GLY A 8 3.29 2.09 16.63
C GLY A 8 4.61 1.65 15.99
N LYS A 9 4.77 0.34 15.85
CA LYS A 9 5.92 -0.27 15.19
C LYS A 9 5.82 -0.07 13.68
N ARG A 10 6.71 0.73 13.08
CA ARG A 10 6.79 0.89 11.63
C ARG A 10 7.66 -0.19 11.01
N ILE A 11 7.10 -0.91 10.06
CA ILE A 11 7.74 -2.01 9.33
C ILE A 11 7.80 -1.65 7.86
N PHE A 12 9.01 -1.45 7.34
CA PHE A 12 9.21 -1.14 5.93
C PHE A 12 9.38 -2.42 5.13
N LEU A 13 8.62 -2.54 4.05
CA LEU A 13 8.62 -3.66 3.14
C LEU A 13 8.93 -3.20 1.72
N GLN A 14 9.77 -3.95 1.03
CA GLN A 14 9.96 -3.85 -0.41
C GLN A 14 9.18 -4.97 -1.10
N VAL A 15 8.87 -4.80 -2.39
CA VAL A 15 8.27 -5.86 -3.19
C VAL A 15 9.26 -6.27 -4.27
N SER A 16 9.73 -7.50 -4.22
CA SER A 16 10.66 -8.07 -5.20
C SER A 16 10.35 -9.53 -5.47
N ASP A 17 10.44 -9.92 -6.73
CA ASP A 17 10.31 -11.31 -7.18
C ASP A 17 9.09 -12.06 -6.64
N GLY A 18 7.95 -11.36 -6.52
CA GLY A 18 6.70 -11.96 -6.06
C GLY A 18 6.64 -12.19 -4.55
N LYS A 19 7.47 -11.49 -3.78
CA LYS A 19 7.50 -11.54 -2.32
C LYS A 19 7.54 -10.14 -1.72
N PHE A 20 7.04 -10.00 -0.50
CA PHE A 20 7.43 -8.91 0.37
C PHE A 20 8.77 -9.22 1.00
N VAL A 21 9.65 -8.22 1.05
CA VAL A 21 11.01 -8.35 1.58
C VAL A 21 11.19 -7.35 2.71
N ARG A 22 11.55 -7.85 3.88
CA ARG A 22 11.93 -7.03 5.02
C ARG A 22 13.43 -7.14 5.27
N GLN A 23 14.12 -6.00 5.33
CA GLN A 23 15.55 -5.96 5.61
C GLN A 23 15.81 -5.72 7.10
N PHE A 24 16.86 -6.36 7.59
CA PHE A 24 17.36 -6.25 8.95
C PHE A 24 18.85 -5.88 8.94
N LYS A 25 19.29 -5.17 9.97
CA LYS A 25 20.71 -4.82 10.16
C LYS A 25 21.53 -5.99 10.71
N GLN A 26 20.88 -6.90 11.42
CA GLN A 26 21.46 -8.08 12.05
C GLN A 26 20.75 -9.33 11.52
N PRO A 27 21.42 -10.50 11.48
CA PRO A 27 20.77 -11.74 11.10
C PRO A 27 19.63 -12.07 12.06
N THR A 28 18.56 -12.63 11.52
CA THR A 28 17.48 -13.23 12.26
C THR A 28 17.46 -14.74 11.99
N GLU A 29 16.68 -15.49 12.74
CA GLU A 29 16.55 -16.94 12.56
C GLU A 29 16.06 -17.35 11.16
N ARG A 30 15.31 -16.45 10.48
CA ARG A 30 14.70 -16.70 9.16
C ARG A 30 15.31 -15.88 8.02
N SER A 31 16.26 -14.99 8.34
CA SER A 31 16.84 -14.13 7.33
C SER A 31 17.87 -14.85 6.46
N VAL A 32 17.89 -14.46 5.20
CA VAL A 32 18.91 -14.86 4.23
C VAL A 32 19.88 -13.70 4.05
N GLU A 33 21.17 -13.98 4.09
CA GLU A 33 22.21 -13.00 3.83
C GLU A 33 22.33 -12.72 2.33
N ARG A 34 22.43 -11.43 1.98
CA ARG A 34 22.65 -10.98 0.60
C ARG A 34 23.57 -9.76 0.58
N ILE A 35 24.36 -9.66 -0.46
CA ILE A 35 25.14 -8.45 -0.75
C ILE A 35 24.27 -7.53 -1.63
N ASN A 36 23.99 -6.31 -1.15
CA ASN A 36 23.22 -5.31 -1.89
C ASN A 36 24.07 -4.64 -2.99
N LYS A 37 23.43 -3.77 -3.80
CA LYS A 37 24.10 -3.03 -4.87
C LYS A 37 25.24 -2.12 -4.36
N ASN A 38 25.18 -1.72 -3.11
CA ASN A 38 26.21 -0.90 -2.45
C ASN A 38 27.32 -1.73 -1.81
N LYS A 39 27.37 -3.04 -2.13
CA LYS A 39 28.34 -4.02 -1.58
C LYS A 39 28.28 -4.19 -0.05
N GLN A 40 27.12 -3.90 0.54
CA GLN A 40 26.87 -4.09 1.96
C GLN A 40 26.12 -5.42 2.18
N VAL A 41 26.48 -6.11 3.25
CA VAL A 41 25.73 -7.30 3.71
C VAL A 41 24.41 -6.83 4.31
N VAL A 42 23.33 -7.41 3.85
CA VAL A 42 21.98 -7.21 4.36
C VAL A 42 21.33 -8.56 4.64
N HIS A 43 20.46 -8.59 5.64
CA HIS A 43 19.72 -9.78 6.04
C HIS A 43 18.26 -9.57 5.66
N GLU A 44 17.70 -10.47 4.86
CA GLU A 44 16.35 -10.31 4.28
C GLU A 44 15.45 -11.47 4.68
N GLU A 45 14.25 -11.15 5.15
CA GLU A 45 13.16 -12.12 5.29
C GLU A 45 12.14 -11.92 4.18
N PHE A 46 11.57 -13.03 3.70
CA PHE A 46 10.63 -13.08 2.59
C PHE A 46 9.26 -13.54 3.07
N TYR A 47 8.22 -12.84 2.63
CA TYR A 47 6.83 -13.12 2.97
C TYR A 47 5.97 -13.22 1.72
N ASP A 48 5.06 -14.19 1.70
CA ASP A 48 4.16 -14.44 0.57
C ASP A 48 3.02 -13.46 0.46
N SER A 49 2.54 -12.96 1.59
CA SER A 49 1.39 -12.07 1.69
C SER A 49 1.47 -11.19 2.92
N LEU A 50 0.67 -10.11 2.91
CA LEU A 50 0.44 -9.22 4.04
C LEU A 50 -1.06 -9.03 4.21
N THR A 51 -1.57 -9.29 5.41
CA THR A 51 -2.98 -9.08 5.76
C THR A 51 -3.07 -7.95 6.76
N ALA A 52 -3.71 -6.84 6.38
CA ALA A 52 -3.90 -5.66 7.22
C ALA A 52 -4.92 -4.71 6.56
N LYS A 53 -5.33 -3.66 7.27
CA LYS A 53 -6.21 -2.61 6.76
C LYS A 53 -5.41 -1.51 6.08
N ILE A 54 -5.85 -1.04 4.91
CA ILE A 54 -5.20 0.09 4.22
C ILE A 54 -5.54 1.38 4.99
N SER A 55 -4.51 2.06 5.50
CA SER A 55 -4.65 3.27 6.32
C SER A 55 -4.18 4.55 5.63
N ASP A 56 -3.37 4.44 4.57
CA ASP A 56 -2.93 5.57 3.74
C ASP A 56 -2.38 5.10 2.40
N ILE A 57 -2.57 5.93 1.37
CA ILE A 57 -1.94 5.77 0.06
C ILE A 57 -1.42 7.13 -0.38
N SER A 58 -0.12 7.24 -0.57
CA SER A 58 0.52 8.50 -0.96
C SER A 58 1.58 8.28 -2.04
N ILE A 59 2.04 9.37 -2.64
CA ILE A 59 3.14 9.36 -3.59
C ILE A 59 4.36 9.94 -2.89
N LYS A 60 5.47 9.23 -3.03
CA LYS A 60 6.79 9.64 -2.57
C LYS A 60 7.68 9.85 -3.79
N GLU A 61 8.42 10.93 -3.80
CA GLU A 61 9.44 11.22 -4.80
C GLU A 61 10.80 11.37 -4.12
N ASN A 62 11.84 10.79 -4.70
CA ASN A 62 13.21 10.89 -4.23
C ASN A 62 14.17 10.78 -5.42
N GLU A 63 15.48 10.77 -5.17
CA GLU A 63 16.53 10.63 -6.19
C GLU A 63 16.43 9.37 -7.05
N TYR A 64 15.74 8.32 -6.58
CA TYR A 64 15.50 7.06 -7.31
C TYR A 64 14.20 7.05 -8.11
N GLY A 65 13.40 8.14 -8.06
CA GLY A 65 12.16 8.31 -8.81
C GLY A 65 10.91 8.45 -7.95
N ARG A 66 9.76 8.21 -8.58
CA ARG A 66 8.45 8.27 -7.95
C ARG A 66 7.98 6.88 -7.52
N PHE A 67 7.34 6.81 -6.38
CA PHE A 67 6.84 5.57 -5.77
C PHE A 67 5.46 5.79 -5.19
N TRP A 68 4.61 4.77 -5.30
CA TRP A 68 3.42 4.65 -4.49
C TRP A 68 3.81 4.10 -3.13
N LYS A 69 3.51 4.84 -2.09
CA LYS A 69 3.68 4.44 -0.70
C LYS A 69 2.32 4.02 -0.16
N ILE A 70 2.17 2.74 0.16
CA ILE A 70 0.96 2.17 0.75
C ILE A 70 1.24 1.90 2.23
N THR A 71 0.42 2.44 3.10
CA THR A 71 0.47 2.13 4.54
C THR A 71 -0.70 1.24 4.90
N LEU A 72 -0.40 0.13 5.56
CA LEU A 72 -1.41 -0.77 6.10
C LEU A 72 -1.20 -0.89 7.61
N THR A 73 -2.28 -0.95 8.37
CA THR A 73 -2.25 -1.02 9.83
C THR A 73 -2.87 -2.33 10.31
N ASP A 74 -2.19 -3.00 11.23
CA ASP A 74 -2.68 -4.18 11.94
C ASP A 74 -2.31 -4.06 13.42
N GLY A 75 -3.31 -3.80 14.26
CA GLY A 75 -3.10 -3.46 15.67
C GLY A 75 -2.16 -2.25 15.83
N ASP A 76 -1.06 -2.44 16.54
CA ASP A 76 -0.06 -1.40 16.79
C ASP A 76 1.05 -1.30 15.74
N ALA A 77 0.95 -2.07 14.64
CA ALA A 77 1.97 -2.11 13.60
C ALA A 77 1.50 -1.44 12.31
N ASP A 78 2.33 -0.53 11.78
CA ASP A 78 2.19 0.05 10.45
C ASP A 78 3.16 -0.60 9.49
N TYR A 79 2.63 -1.21 8.43
CA TYR A 79 3.40 -1.77 7.33
C TYR A 79 3.46 -0.76 6.19
N ILE A 80 4.65 -0.37 5.79
CA ILE A 80 4.88 0.62 4.75
C ILE A 80 5.50 -0.09 3.55
N ILE A 81 4.80 -0.03 2.41
CA ILE A 81 5.21 -0.66 1.16
C ILE A 81 5.48 0.42 0.13
N ASP A 82 6.71 0.49 -0.38
CA ASP A 82 7.05 1.34 -1.51
C ASP A 82 7.02 0.51 -2.81
N MET A 83 6.17 0.91 -3.76
CA MET A 83 6.06 0.30 -5.09
C MET A 83 6.45 1.31 -6.16
N ASN A 84 7.25 0.88 -7.15
CA ASN A 84 7.61 1.74 -8.27
C ASN A 84 6.34 2.31 -8.92
N TYR A 85 6.34 3.61 -9.20
CA TYR A 85 5.19 4.38 -9.65
C TYR A 85 4.53 3.82 -10.92
N THR A 86 5.34 3.37 -11.90
CA THR A 86 4.90 2.76 -13.16
C THR A 86 4.96 1.23 -13.12
N GLY A 87 5.31 0.65 -11.97
CA GLY A 87 5.56 -0.78 -11.84
C GLY A 87 4.29 -1.63 -11.87
N GLY A 88 4.42 -2.86 -12.36
CA GLY A 88 3.29 -3.78 -12.47
C GLY A 88 2.58 -4.06 -11.14
N TYR A 89 3.29 -4.11 -10.03
CA TYR A 89 2.68 -4.26 -8.70
C TYR A 89 1.76 -3.09 -8.37
N ALA A 90 2.23 -1.85 -8.55
CA ALA A 90 1.43 -0.66 -8.26
C ALA A 90 0.21 -0.57 -9.19
N ILE A 91 0.43 -0.72 -10.50
CA ILE A 91 -0.66 -0.61 -11.47
C ILE A 91 -1.74 -1.67 -11.26
N SER A 92 -1.36 -2.92 -10.97
CA SER A 92 -2.34 -3.98 -10.70
C SER A 92 -3.10 -3.75 -9.40
N PHE A 93 -2.43 -3.29 -8.34
CA PHE A 93 -3.04 -2.90 -7.09
C PHE A 93 -4.08 -1.80 -7.30
N LEU A 94 -3.69 -0.69 -7.93
CA LEU A 94 -4.57 0.46 -8.18
C LEU A 94 -5.77 0.09 -9.04
N ARG A 95 -5.61 -0.78 -10.03
CA ARG A 95 -6.71 -1.25 -10.88
C ARG A 95 -7.71 -2.16 -10.16
N ALA A 96 -7.29 -2.86 -9.11
CA ALA A 96 -8.17 -3.71 -8.31
C ALA A 96 -8.83 -2.94 -7.14
N LEU A 97 -8.21 -1.84 -6.72
CA LEU A 97 -8.61 -1.05 -5.55
C LEU A 97 -10.06 -0.55 -5.55
N PRO A 98 -10.68 -0.15 -6.69
CA PRO A 98 -12.09 0.27 -6.70
C PRO A 98 -13.07 -0.83 -6.26
N ASN A 99 -12.68 -2.10 -6.38
CA ASN A 99 -13.48 -3.25 -5.94
C ASN A 99 -13.22 -3.65 -4.48
N ALA A 100 -12.30 -2.97 -3.79
CA ALA A 100 -12.02 -3.20 -2.38
C ALA A 100 -12.92 -2.35 -1.49
N ASP A 101 -13.40 -2.94 -0.41
CA ASP A 101 -13.90 -2.16 0.71
C ASP A 101 -12.71 -1.66 1.52
N ILE A 102 -12.45 -0.34 1.43
CA ILE A 102 -11.28 0.28 2.04
C ILE A 102 -11.33 0.26 3.57
N ASN A 103 -12.53 0.07 4.14
CA ASN A 103 -12.74 0.05 5.59
C ASN A 103 -12.46 -1.33 6.19
N GLU A 104 -12.26 -2.32 5.36
CA GLU A 104 -12.06 -3.69 5.77
C GLU A 104 -10.62 -4.18 5.53
N VAL A 105 -10.25 -5.24 6.20
CA VAL A 105 -8.93 -5.88 6.06
C VAL A 105 -8.79 -6.48 4.67
N VAL A 106 -7.63 -6.29 4.06
CA VAL A 106 -7.23 -6.90 2.80
C VAL A 106 -6.00 -7.79 2.97
N THR A 107 -5.88 -8.82 2.13
CA THR A 107 -4.65 -9.59 2.00
C THR A 107 -4.01 -9.25 0.67
N LEU A 108 -2.84 -8.63 0.71
CA LEU A 108 -2.01 -8.34 -0.45
C LEU A 108 -1.08 -9.52 -0.74
N THR A 109 -1.02 -9.95 -2.00
CA THR A 109 -0.16 -11.07 -2.42
C THR A 109 0.56 -10.69 -3.71
N PRO A 110 1.85 -10.35 -3.65
CA PRO A 110 2.64 -10.11 -4.84
C PRO A 110 2.94 -11.42 -5.58
N LYS A 111 2.87 -11.40 -6.90
CA LYS A 111 3.25 -12.54 -7.76
C LYS A 111 4.02 -12.06 -8.97
N VAL A 112 4.83 -12.95 -9.52
CA VAL A 112 5.54 -12.77 -10.78
C VAL A 112 5.18 -13.91 -11.71
N TYR A 113 4.87 -13.57 -12.95
CA TYR A 113 4.60 -14.51 -14.02
C TYR A 113 5.57 -14.25 -15.18
N ILE A 114 5.93 -15.31 -15.86
CA ILE A 114 6.67 -15.25 -17.12
C ILE A 114 5.67 -15.52 -18.24
N GLU A 115 5.50 -14.55 -19.12
CA GLU A 115 4.66 -14.65 -20.29
C GLU A 115 5.51 -14.41 -21.54
N GLY A 116 5.87 -15.49 -22.21
CA GLY A 116 6.90 -15.49 -23.24
C GLY A 116 8.25 -15.07 -22.64
N GLU A 117 8.87 -14.03 -23.20
CA GLU A 117 10.13 -13.46 -22.71
C GLU A 117 9.93 -12.34 -21.66
N LYS A 118 8.69 -11.98 -21.35
CA LYS A 118 8.38 -10.85 -20.49
C LYS A 118 8.04 -11.30 -19.06
N LYS A 119 8.73 -10.70 -18.09
CA LYS A 119 8.41 -10.84 -16.68
C LYS A 119 7.30 -9.85 -16.31
N LYS A 120 6.14 -10.35 -15.87
CA LYS A 120 5.00 -9.56 -15.39
C LYS A 120 4.91 -9.66 -13.88
N SER A 121 4.85 -8.53 -13.20
CA SER A 121 4.62 -8.43 -11.76
C SER A 121 3.22 -7.94 -11.47
N VAL A 122 2.52 -8.61 -10.56
CA VAL A 122 1.12 -8.34 -10.21
C VAL A 122 0.98 -8.36 -8.70
N MET A 123 0.24 -7.40 -8.15
CA MET A 123 -0.23 -7.41 -6.77
C MET A 123 -1.70 -7.84 -6.75
N PHE A 124 -1.99 -8.97 -6.15
CA PHE A 124 -3.36 -9.40 -5.89
C PHE A 124 -3.87 -8.81 -4.59
N ILE A 125 -5.14 -8.42 -4.60
CA ILE A 125 -5.90 -8.06 -3.40
C ILE A 125 -6.93 -9.15 -3.18
N ASN A 126 -6.91 -9.76 -2.00
CA ASN A 126 -7.96 -10.70 -1.57
C ASN A 126 -8.72 -10.06 -0.40
N GLN A 127 -10.03 -10.19 -0.42
CA GLN A 127 -10.91 -9.69 0.62
C GLN A 127 -12.10 -10.63 0.79
N PHE A 128 -12.53 -10.89 2.02
CA PHE A 128 -13.62 -11.83 2.34
C PHE A 128 -13.41 -13.23 1.71
N GLY A 129 -12.16 -13.70 1.65
CA GLY A 129 -11.81 -15.00 1.06
C GLY A 129 -11.84 -15.06 -0.47
N LYS A 130 -12.00 -13.92 -1.15
CA LYS A 130 -12.09 -13.84 -2.61
C LYS A 130 -11.02 -12.92 -3.18
N GLY A 131 -10.41 -13.31 -4.30
CA GLY A 131 -9.53 -12.44 -5.08
C GLY A 131 -10.33 -11.34 -5.79
N LEU A 132 -9.93 -10.09 -5.62
CA LEU A 132 -10.56 -8.97 -6.31
C LEU A 132 -10.06 -8.90 -7.75
N LYS A 133 -10.99 -8.78 -8.70
CA LYS A 133 -10.67 -8.53 -10.10
C LYS A 133 -10.26 -7.07 -10.32
N HIS A 134 -9.55 -6.80 -11.40
CA HIS A 134 -9.37 -5.41 -11.83
C HIS A 134 -10.72 -4.79 -12.18
N PHE A 135 -10.96 -3.58 -11.71
CA PHE A 135 -12.15 -2.80 -12.08
C PHE A 135 -12.05 -2.35 -13.54
N TRP A 136 -10.90 -1.78 -13.91
CA TRP A 136 -10.59 -1.42 -15.29
C TRP A 136 -9.85 -2.56 -15.97
N THR A 137 -10.50 -3.17 -16.96
CA THR A 137 -9.94 -4.28 -17.75
C THR A 137 -9.78 -3.85 -19.22
N LYS A 138 -9.24 -4.74 -20.05
CA LYS A 138 -9.17 -4.49 -21.50
C LYS A 138 -10.56 -4.48 -22.13
N ASP A 139 -11.46 -5.35 -21.64
CA ASP A 139 -12.81 -5.52 -22.17
C ASP A 139 -13.81 -4.51 -21.55
N ASN A 140 -13.44 -3.93 -20.40
CA ASN A 140 -14.21 -2.89 -19.72
C ASN A 140 -13.25 -1.80 -19.22
N PRO A 141 -12.75 -0.93 -20.10
CA PRO A 141 -11.80 0.13 -19.72
C PRO A 141 -12.43 1.25 -18.90
N GLY A 142 -13.78 1.41 -18.95
CA GLY A 142 -14.46 2.54 -18.30
C GLY A 142 -13.87 3.88 -18.75
N ASP A 143 -13.63 4.73 -17.79
CA ASP A 143 -13.01 6.07 -17.94
C ASP A 143 -11.47 6.07 -17.79
N LEU A 144 -10.86 4.88 -17.63
CA LEU A 144 -9.41 4.78 -17.59
C LEU A 144 -8.80 5.17 -18.96
N PRO A 145 -7.96 6.22 -19.04
CA PRO A 145 -7.40 6.69 -20.31
C PRO A 145 -6.62 5.60 -21.04
N GLU A 146 -6.73 5.58 -22.36
CA GLU A 146 -5.93 4.69 -23.19
C GLU A 146 -4.46 5.12 -23.20
N MET A 147 -3.57 4.14 -23.32
CA MET A 147 -2.15 4.44 -23.55
C MET A 147 -1.96 4.93 -24.99
N LYS A 148 -1.13 5.96 -25.17
CA LYS A 148 -0.82 6.52 -26.48
C LYS A 148 0.47 5.92 -27.02
N GLU A 149 0.47 5.47 -28.28
CA GLU A 149 1.73 5.11 -28.94
C GLU A 149 2.50 6.37 -29.29
N ILE A 150 3.73 6.47 -28.78
CA ILE A 150 4.65 7.58 -29.08
C ILE A 150 5.96 7.03 -29.66
N LYS A 151 6.73 7.89 -30.34
CA LYS A 151 8.06 7.55 -30.80
C LYS A 151 9.10 8.31 -29.99
N VAL A 152 9.97 7.56 -29.31
CA VAL A 152 11.12 8.12 -28.57
C VAL A 152 12.38 7.57 -29.21
N ASN A 153 13.25 8.46 -29.69
CA ASN A 153 14.50 8.08 -30.39
C ASN A 153 14.28 7.06 -31.53
N GLY A 154 13.18 7.26 -32.30
CA GLY A 154 12.84 6.39 -33.43
C GLY A 154 12.18 5.05 -33.05
N LYS A 155 12.11 4.69 -31.79
CA LYS A 155 11.47 3.47 -31.29
C LYS A 155 10.05 3.77 -30.81
N LYS A 156 9.12 2.89 -31.17
CA LYS A 156 7.75 2.93 -30.66
C LYS A 156 7.74 2.55 -29.19
N THR A 157 7.08 3.35 -28.37
CA THR A 157 6.83 3.10 -26.95
C THR A 157 5.43 3.55 -26.58
N TRP A 158 4.96 3.16 -25.40
CA TRP A 158 3.63 3.51 -24.92
C TRP A 158 3.74 4.57 -23.83
N ASP A 159 3.05 5.68 -24.02
CA ASP A 159 2.87 6.70 -23.00
C ASP A 159 1.65 6.38 -22.13
N SER A 160 1.87 6.25 -20.84
CA SER A 160 0.84 5.99 -19.83
C SER A 160 0.58 7.18 -18.90
N SER A 161 1.08 8.37 -19.24
CA SER A 161 1.03 9.55 -18.35
C SER A 161 -0.40 9.93 -17.96
N ASP A 162 -1.32 9.97 -18.94
CA ASP A 162 -2.74 10.30 -18.67
C ASP A 162 -3.39 9.25 -17.76
N ARG A 163 -3.05 7.98 -17.96
CA ARG A 163 -3.53 6.88 -17.13
C ARG A 163 -3.03 6.97 -15.69
N LEU A 164 -1.77 7.33 -15.51
CA LEU A 164 -1.17 7.50 -14.19
C LEU A 164 -1.79 8.69 -13.46
N ALA A 165 -1.98 9.82 -14.15
CA ALA A 165 -2.66 10.98 -13.59
C ALA A 165 -4.10 10.65 -13.15
N PHE A 166 -4.84 9.92 -13.98
CA PHE A 166 -6.18 9.43 -13.62
C PHE A 166 -6.18 8.56 -12.35
N LEU A 167 -5.21 7.64 -12.22
CA LEU A 167 -5.11 6.80 -11.03
C LEU A 167 -4.71 7.60 -9.77
N GLU A 168 -3.90 8.65 -9.91
CA GLU A 168 -3.61 9.59 -8.83
C GLU A 168 -4.87 10.31 -8.36
N ASP A 169 -5.63 10.86 -9.29
CA ASP A 169 -6.88 11.56 -8.99
C ASP A 169 -7.92 10.62 -8.36
N PHE A 170 -8.02 9.38 -8.84
CA PHE A 170 -8.88 8.37 -8.23
C PHE A 170 -8.49 8.11 -6.78
N VAL A 171 -7.21 7.87 -6.49
CA VAL A 171 -6.74 7.65 -5.12
C VAL A 171 -7.05 8.86 -4.24
N LYS A 172 -6.69 10.05 -4.70
CA LYS A 172 -6.86 11.29 -3.94
C LYS A 172 -8.33 11.59 -3.63
N ASN A 173 -9.19 11.49 -4.64
CA ASN A 173 -10.56 11.95 -4.54
C ASN A 173 -11.55 10.89 -4.03
N GLN A 174 -11.26 9.59 -4.24
CA GLN A 174 -12.20 8.53 -3.89
C GLN A 174 -11.69 7.62 -2.77
N VAL A 175 -10.40 7.32 -2.71
CA VAL A 175 -9.86 6.41 -1.71
C VAL A 175 -9.53 7.14 -0.42
N LEU A 176 -8.72 8.20 -0.50
CA LEU A 176 -8.29 8.95 0.69
C LEU A 176 -9.45 9.66 1.39
N SER A 177 -10.46 10.11 0.64
CA SER A 177 -11.67 10.69 1.24
C SER A 177 -12.42 9.68 2.12
N LYS A 178 -12.52 8.42 1.70
CA LYS A 178 -13.15 7.35 2.50
C LYS A 178 -12.33 7.03 3.75
N ILE A 179 -10.99 6.89 3.62
CA ILE A 179 -10.09 6.65 4.75
C ILE A 179 -10.19 7.79 5.78
N SER A 180 -10.27 9.04 5.32
CA SER A 180 -10.36 10.21 6.20
C SER A 180 -11.70 10.29 6.92
N ALA A 181 -12.80 9.98 6.25
CA ALA A 181 -14.15 9.96 6.84
C ALA A 181 -14.25 8.94 7.98
N GLU A 182 -13.67 7.75 7.80
CA GLU A 182 -13.65 6.74 8.85
C GLU A 182 -12.84 7.16 10.08
N LYS A 183 -11.66 7.78 9.87
CA LYS A 183 -10.84 8.28 10.99
C LYS A 183 -11.58 9.33 11.83
N GLN A 184 -12.42 10.15 11.20
CA GLN A 184 -13.26 11.14 11.91
C GLN A 184 -14.43 10.48 12.63
N GLY A 185 -15.07 9.46 12.04
CA GLY A 185 -16.15 8.72 12.70
C GLY A 185 -15.70 8.00 13.96
N ASN A 186 -14.56 7.32 13.90
CA ASN A 186 -13.99 6.62 15.06
C ASN A 186 -13.48 7.57 16.17
N ALA A 187 -13.16 8.82 15.85
CA ALA A 187 -12.78 9.83 16.86
C ALA A 187 -13.98 10.42 17.61
N ALA A 188 -15.16 10.45 16.99
CA ALA A 188 -16.38 10.95 17.60
C ALA A 188 -17.01 9.97 18.60
N ASP A 189 -16.82 8.65 18.41
CA ASP A 189 -17.33 7.61 19.33
C ASP A 189 -16.48 7.42 20.60
N THR A 190 -15.37 8.14 20.75
CA THR A 190 -14.47 8.06 21.93
C THR A 190 -14.60 9.25 22.88
N GLU A 191 -15.58 10.13 22.72
CA GLU A 191 -15.95 11.06 23.77
C GLU A 191 -16.63 10.28 24.92
N ILE A 192 -15.81 9.87 25.89
CA ILE A 192 -16.26 9.31 27.16
C ILE A 192 -16.99 10.43 27.89
N ASP A 193 -18.27 10.21 28.21
CA ASP A 193 -19.03 11.04 29.13
C ASP A 193 -18.18 11.31 30.40
N PRO A 194 -18.07 12.55 30.84
CA PRO A 194 -17.41 12.84 32.12
C PRO A 194 -18.17 12.11 33.21
N VAL A 195 -17.48 11.19 33.89
CA VAL A 195 -17.97 10.59 35.13
C VAL A 195 -18.19 11.74 36.09
N GLU A 196 -19.44 12.04 36.43
CA GLU A 196 -19.79 12.91 37.57
C GLU A 196 -19.17 12.27 38.83
N GLU A 197 -18.08 12.87 39.33
CA GLU A 197 -17.62 12.53 40.67
C GLU A 197 -18.67 13.03 41.68
N ASP A 198 -19.41 12.07 42.24
CA ASP A 198 -20.31 12.27 43.36
C ASP A 198 -19.47 12.57 44.62
N ASP A 199 -19.35 13.88 44.92
CA ASP A 199 -18.59 14.42 46.02
C ASP A 199 -19.46 14.42 47.31
N SER A 200 -19.97 13.24 47.67
CA SER A 200 -20.67 13.03 48.92
C SER A 200 -19.97 11.94 49.74
N ASP A 201 -18.96 12.34 50.55
CA ASP A 201 -18.71 11.81 51.88
C ASP A 201 -17.37 12.38 52.42
N VAL A 202 -17.46 13.55 53.10
CA VAL A 202 -16.46 13.96 54.07
C VAL A 202 -17.09 13.88 55.46
N PRO A 203 -16.76 12.89 56.28
CA PRO A 203 -17.05 12.99 57.73
C PRO A 203 -15.90 13.74 58.42
N PHE A 204 -16.29 14.59 59.35
CA PHE A 204 -15.58 15.43 60.29
C PHE A 204 -14.33 14.85 60.90
#